data_285ce7662999e380a8def7b3e1307e47
#
_entry.id   285ce7662999e380a8def7b3e1307e47
#
_cell.length_a   1.000
_cell.length_b   1.000
_cell.length_c   1.000
_cell.angle_alpha   90.00
_cell.angle_beta   90.00
_cell.angle_gamma   90.00
#
_symmetry.space_group_name_H-M   'P 1'
#
loop_
_entity.id
_entity.type
_entity.pdbx_description
1 polymer ?
#
loop_
_entity_poly.entity_id
_entity_poly.type
_entity_poly.pdbx_seq_one_letter_code
_entity_poly.pdbx_strand_id
1 'polypeptide(L)'
;MRKIALLILMLFIANAIWAQNVSIENGIDQIGSGYNPSLRVKIPHTEEKSLKKSWTSFLKTNGAKVRKSRKEIKGEHTVINGLGSESIEIYAIFSKEAEGMLMKVAFLKAGVFVSPTGDATYMKRLETIMYD
;
A
#
# COMPACT_ATOMS: atom_id res chain seq x y z
N MET A 1 4.77 25.68 -31.22
CA MET A 1 4.94 25.80 -29.77
C MET A 1 3.66 25.62 -28.98
N ARG A 2 2.54 26.24 -29.37
CA ARG A 2 1.26 26.10 -28.65
C ARG A 2 0.73 24.66 -28.60
N LYS A 3 0.89 23.89 -29.70
CA LYS A 3 0.41 22.50 -29.77
C LYS A 3 1.18 21.55 -28.85
N ILE A 4 2.48 21.78 -28.67
CA ILE A 4 3.34 20.96 -27.80
C ILE A 4 3.01 21.23 -26.32
N ALA A 5 2.80 22.51 -25.96
CA ALA A 5 2.41 22.90 -24.60
C ALA A 5 1.07 22.30 -24.20
N LEU A 6 0.10 22.26 -25.13
CA LEU A 6 -1.20 21.64 -24.89
C LEU A 6 -1.12 20.13 -24.71
N LEU A 7 -0.24 19.47 -25.46
CA LEU A 7 0.01 18.03 -25.34
C LEU A 7 0.64 17.67 -23.99
N ILE A 8 1.60 18.46 -23.54
CA ILE A 8 2.24 18.30 -22.22
C ILE A 8 1.22 18.51 -21.10
N LEU A 9 0.35 19.52 -21.23
CA LEU A 9 -0.70 19.78 -20.25
C LEU A 9 -1.70 18.63 -20.16
N MET A 10 -2.08 18.02 -21.28
CA MET A 10 -2.95 16.84 -21.31
C MET A 10 -2.30 15.64 -20.64
N LEU A 11 -1.00 15.43 -20.82
CA LEU A 11 -0.25 14.37 -20.16
C LEU A 11 -0.24 14.56 -18.63
N PHE A 12 -0.04 15.78 -18.15
CA PHE A 12 -0.11 16.10 -16.72
C PHE A 12 -1.49 15.84 -16.13
N ILE A 13 -2.55 16.24 -16.82
CA ILE A 13 -3.93 16.02 -16.40
C ILE A 13 -4.24 14.51 -16.34
N ALA A 14 -3.78 13.73 -17.32
CA ALA A 14 -3.96 12.29 -17.35
C ALA A 14 -3.26 11.61 -16.16
N ASN A 15 -2.05 12.01 -15.84
CA ASN A 15 -1.31 11.50 -14.67
C ASN A 15 -2.00 11.86 -13.35
N ALA A 16 -2.53 13.07 -13.24
CA ALA A 16 -3.26 13.51 -12.05
C ALA A 16 -4.55 12.69 -11.87
N ILE A 17 -5.27 12.39 -12.94
CA ILE A 17 -6.48 11.56 -12.92
C ILE A 17 -6.14 10.14 -12.48
N TRP A 18 -5.05 9.54 -12.97
CA TRP A 18 -4.59 8.23 -12.54
C TRP A 18 -4.24 8.19 -11.05
N ALA A 19 -3.51 9.18 -10.55
CA ALA A 19 -3.17 9.30 -9.14
C ALA A 19 -4.41 9.46 -8.25
N GLN A 20 -5.45 10.15 -8.73
CA GLN A 20 -6.70 10.35 -8.00
C GLN A 20 -7.57 9.10 -7.94
N ASN A 21 -7.35 8.11 -8.82
CA ASN A 21 -8.14 6.88 -8.85
C ASN A 21 -7.72 5.85 -7.81
N VAL A 22 -6.56 6.02 -7.20
CA VAL A 22 -6.16 5.19 -6.05
C VAL A 22 -6.88 5.71 -4.82
N SER A 23 -7.68 4.85 -4.17
CA SER A 23 -8.37 5.25 -2.95
C SER A 23 -7.89 4.40 -1.77
N ILE A 24 -7.76 5.04 -0.61
CA ILE A 24 -7.34 4.39 0.63
C ILE A 24 -8.41 4.60 1.69
N GLU A 25 -8.89 3.51 2.28
CA GLU A 25 -9.86 3.53 3.35
C GLU A 25 -9.33 2.76 4.56
N ASN A 26 -9.73 3.17 5.75
CA ASN A 26 -9.46 2.40 6.96
C ASN A 26 -10.51 1.31 7.14
N GLY A 27 -10.08 0.16 7.63
CA GLY A 27 -10.98 -0.95 7.88
C GLY A 27 -10.43 -1.90 8.93
N ILE A 28 -11.23 -2.90 9.24
CA ILE A 28 -10.83 -4.02 10.09
C ILE A 28 -11.03 -5.28 9.26
N ASP A 29 -9.96 -6.00 9.02
CA ASP A 29 -9.97 -7.17 8.15
C ASP A 29 -9.28 -8.34 8.82
N GLN A 30 -9.62 -9.56 8.36
CA GLN A 30 -8.93 -10.76 8.79
C GLN A 30 -7.58 -10.82 8.07
N ILE A 31 -6.54 -10.39 8.76
CA ILE A 31 -5.20 -10.24 8.23
C ILE A 31 -4.18 -10.40 9.36
N GLY A 32 -3.06 -11.04 9.06
CA GLY A 32 -2.11 -11.41 10.09
C GLY A 32 -2.66 -12.56 10.93
N SER A 33 -2.76 -12.36 12.22
CA SER A 33 -3.21 -13.41 13.18
C SER A 33 -4.65 -13.28 13.63
N GLY A 34 -5.50 -12.54 12.92
CA GLY A 34 -6.90 -12.36 13.29
C GLY A 34 -7.50 -11.12 12.65
N TYR A 35 -8.53 -10.55 13.27
CA TYR A 35 -9.14 -9.31 12.81
C TYR A 35 -8.34 -8.13 13.34
N ASN A 36 -7.74 -7.38 12.42
CA ASN A 36 -6.84 -6.29 12.76
C ASN A 36 -7.12 -5.04 11.93
N PRO A 37 -6.79 -3.85 12.45
CA PRO A 37 -6.86 -2.61 11.67
C PRO A 37 -6.01 -2.73 10.40
N SER A 38 -6.56 -2.30 9.27
CA SER A 38 -5.90 -2.37 7.98
C SER A 38 -6.23 -1.17 7.12
N LEU A 39 -5.38 -0.91 6.13
CA LEU A 39 -5.68 0.02 5.05
C LEU A 39 -6.18 -0.78 3.85
N ARG A 40 -7.32 -0.36 3.31
CA ARG A 40 -7.87 -0.91 2.07
C ARG A 40 -7.49 0.00 0.93
N VAL A 41 -6.64 -0.49 0.05
CA VAL A 41 -6.13 0.27 -1.10
C VAL A 41 -6.76 -0.27 -2.36
N LYS A 42 -7.57 0.55 -3.02
CA LYS A 42 -8.19 0.21 -4.31
C LYS A 42 -7.31 0.76 -5.42
N ILE A 43 -6.82 -0.13 -6.26
CA ILE A 43 -5.93 0.22 -7.37
C ILE A 43 -6.59 -0.20 -8.68
N PRO A 44 -7.11 0.76 -9.47
CA PRO A 44 -7.78 0.45 -10.72
C PRO A 44 -6.78 0.03 -11.80
N HIS A 45 -7.25 -0.73 -12.76
CA HIS A 45 -6.51 -1.12 -13.97
C HIS A 45 -5.18 -1.83 -13.68
N THR A 46 -5.14 -2.63 -12.63
CA THR A 46 -3.93 -3.34 -12.20
C THR A 46 -4.20 -4.83 -12.15
N GLU A 47 -3.24 -5.63 -12.58
CA GLU A 47 -3.29 -7.08 -12.50
C GLU A 47 -2.66 -7.58 -11.21
N GLU A 48 -3.19 -8.69 -10.69
CA GLU A 48 -2.72 -9.31 -9.45
C GLU A 48 -1.24 -9.63 -9.49
N LYS A 49 -0.77 -10.25 -10.56
CA LYS A 49 0.64 -10.66 -10.71
C LYS A 49 1.58 -9.46 -10.68
N SER A 50 1.24 -8.40 -11.39
CA SER A 50 2.03 -7.18 -11.44
C SER A 50 2.07 -6.47 -10.10
N LEU A 51 0.93 -6.39 -9.42
CA LEU A 51 0.82 -5.75 -8.11
C LEU A 51 1.62 -6.51 -7.05
N LYS A 52 1.50 -7.83 -7.01
CA LYS A 52 2.27 -8.67 -6.08
C LYS A 52 3.77 -8.54 -6.30
N LYS A 53 4.20 -8.47 -7.55
CA LYS A 53 5.61 -8.29 -7.91
C LYS A 53 6.13 -6.94 -7.44
N SER A 54 5.38 -5.87 -7.68
CA SER A 54 5.75 -4.52 -7.25
C SER A 54 5.80 -4.41 -5.72
N TRP A 55 4.83 -5.01 -5.04
CA TRP A 55 4.78 -5.04 -3.59
C TRP A 55 5.97 -5.79 -2.98
N THR A 56 6.30 -6.95 -3.55
CA THR A 56 7.45 -7.74 -3.12
C THR A 56 8.75 -6.97 -3.30
N SER A 57 8.91 -6.26 -4.42
CA SER A 57 10.07 -5.41 -4.68
C SER A 57 10.17 -4.26 -3.68
N PHE A 58 9.06 -3.62 -3.38
CA PHE A 58 9.00 -2.56 -2.37
C PHE A 58 9.45 -3.06 -0.99
N LEU A 59 8.95 -4.21 -0.56
CA LEU A 59 9.34 -4.80 0.72
C LEU A 59 10.83 -5.11 0.76
N LYS A 60 11.37 -5.74 -0.28
CA LYS A 60 12.79 -6.08 -0.36
C LYS A 60 13.68 -4.83 -0.38
N THR A 61 13.26 -3.79 -1.07
CA THR A 61 13.99 -2.52 -1.11
C THR A 61 14.09 -1.89 0.28
N ASN A 62 13.11 -2.14 1.14
CA ASN A 62 13.09 -1.65 2.51
C ASN A 62 13.63 -2.66 3.53
N GLY A 63 14.41 -3.62 3.07
CA GLY A 63 15.14 -4.56 3.93
C GLY A 63 14.31 -5.71 4.48
N ALA A 64 13.09 -5.90 3.99
CA ALA A 64 12.21 -6.93 4.50
C ALA A 64 12.63 -8.33 4.08
N LYS A 65 12.43 -9.29 4.99
CA LYS A 65 12.40 -10.69 4.67
C LYS A 65 10.97 -11.03 4.23
N VAL A 66 10.79 -11.40 2.98
CA VAL A 66 9.46 -11.64 2.40
C VAL A 66 9.07 -13.10 2.59
N ARG A 67 7.89 -13.32 3.16
CA ARG A 67 7.27 -14.63 3.27
C ARG A 67 5.93 -14.63 2.54
N LYS A 68 5.72 -15.61 1.69
CA LYS A 68 4.50 -15.74 0.89
C LYS A 68 3.70 -16.95 1.34
N SER A 69 2.41 -16.76 1.57
CA SER A 69 1.44 -17.83 1.74
C SER A 69 0.39 -17.75 0.63
N ARG A 70 -0.62 -18.63 0.66
CA ARG A 70 -1.68 -18.63 -0.37
C ARG A 70 -2.38 -17.28 -0.54
N LYS A 71 -2.63 -16.58 0.55
CA LYS A 71 -3.44 -15.36 0.57
C LYS A 71 -2.68 -14.12 0.95
N GLU A 72 -1.49 -14.27 1.53
CA GLU A 72 -0.83 -13.18 2.23
C GLU A 72 0.64 -13.08 1.86
N ILE A 73 1.11 -11.88 1.66
CA ILE A 73 2.53 -11.58 1.52
C ILE A 73 2.95 -10.77 2.75
N LYS A 74 3.87 -11.32 3.52
CA LYS A 74 4.37 -10.72 4.75
C LYS A 74 5.78 -10.21 4.55
N GLY A 75 6.05 -8.98 4.99
CA GLY A 75 7.39 -8.43 5.08
C GLY A 75 7.84 -8.36 6.53
N GLU A 76 8.81 -9.18 6.93
CA GLU A 76 9.39 -9.15 8.26
C GLU A 76 10.57 -8.19 8.31
N HIS A 77 10.76 -7.51 9.44
CA HIS A 77 11.90 -6.61 9.67
C HIS A 77 12.01 -5.48 8.63
N THR A 78 10.87 -4.94 8.22
CA THR A 78 10.83 -3.86 7.24
C THR A 78 11.14 -2.52 7.91
N VAL A 79 12.07 -1.77 7.34
CA VAL A 79 12.38 -0.40 7.80
C VAL A 79 12.08 0.56 6.66
N ILE A 80 11.08 1.42 6.86
CA ILE A 80 10.65 2.37 5.84
C ILE A 80 11.16 3.75 6.20
N ASN A 81 11.88 4.38 5.29
CA ASN A 81 12.34 5.76 5.44
C ASN A 81 11.14 6.69 5.61
N GLY A 82 11.20 7.55 6.61
CA GLY A 82 10.11 8.45 6.95
C GLY A 82 9.20 7.96 8.06
N LEU A 83 9.25 6.67 8.42
CA LEU A 83 8.50 6.10 9.54
C LEU A 83 9.34 5.89 10.80
N GLY A 84 10.63 6.19 10.74
CA GLY A 84 11.56 5.98 11.84
C GLY A 84 12.53 4.84 11.56
N SER A 85 13.35 4.50 12.56
CA SER A 85 14.37 3.45 12.46
C SER A 85 13.89 2.09 12.97
N GLU A 86 12.68 2.00 13.50
CA GLU A 86 12.11 0.76 13.99
C GLU A 86 11.69 -0.15 12.85
N SER A 87 11.96 -1.45 13.00
CA SER A 87 11.44 -2.44 12.07
C SER A 87 9.97 -2.74 12.36
N ILE A 88 9.21 -2.93 11.30
CA ILE A 88 7.80 -3.29 11.36
C ILE A 88 7.55 -4.54 10.54
N GLU A 89 6.47 -5.26 10.87
CA GLU A 89 5.98 -6.33 10.03
C GLU A 89 4.80 -5.81 9.22
N ILE A 90 4.80 -6.11 7.93
CA ILE A 90 3.75 -5.66 7.02
C ILE A 90 3.07 -6.88 6.41
N TYR A 91 1.75 -6.94 6.55
CA TYR A 91 0.92 -8.01 5.98
C TYR A 91 0.08 -7.42 4.85
N ALA A 92 0.03 -8.11 3.72
CA ALA A 92 -0.80 -7.68 2.60
C ALA A 92 -1.59 -8.85 2.02
N ILE A 93 -2.87 -8.62 1.77
CA ILE A 93 -3.78 -9.56 1.11
C ILE A 93 -4.29 -8.89 -0.15
N PHE A 94 -4.37 -9.65 -1.23
CA PHE A 94 -4.77 -9.17 -2.55
C PHE A 94 -6.04 -9.86 -3.00
N SER A 95 -6.99 -9.09 -3.51
CA SER A 95 -8.21 -9.63 -4.10
C SER A 95 -8.57 -8.88 -5.37
N LYS A 96 -9.17 -9.60 -6.33
CA LYS A 96 -9.62 -9.00 -7.58
C LYS A 96 -10.94 -8.27 -7.38
N GLU A 97 -11.06 -7.12 -8.03
CA GLU A 97 -12.30 -6.38 -8.15
C GLU A 97 -12.64 -6.17 -9.63
N ALA A 98 -13.85 -5.69 -9.90
CA ALA A 98 -14.34 -5.51 -11.27
C ALA A 98 -13.43 -4.63 -12.14
N GLU A 99 -12.79 -3.62 -11.56
CA GLU A 99 -11.98 -2.64 -12.29
C GLU A 99 -10.49 -2.63 -11.91
N GLY A 100 -10.04 -3.60 -11.09
CA GLY A 100 -8.64 -3.62 -10.66
C GLY A 100 -8.42 -4.55 -9.49
N MET A 101 -7.63 -4.09 -8.54
CA MET A 101 -7.24 -4.87 -7.35
C MET A 101 -7.58 -4.14 -6.07
N LEU A 102 -7.97 -4.90 -5.06
CA LEU A 102 -8.04 -4.44 -3.68
C LEU A 102 -6.87 -5.04 -2.90
N MET A 103 -6.05 -4.19 -2.32
CA MET A 103 -4.95 -4.60 -1.45
C MET A 103 -5.29 -4.18 -0.02
N LYS A 104 -5.35 -5.14 0.89
CA LYS A 104 -5.53 -4.89 2.31
C LYS A 104 -4.19 -5.01 2.99
N VAL A 105 -3.79 -3.99 3.73
CA VAL A 105 -2.46 -3.92 4.34
C VAL A 105 -2.59 -3.63 5.82
N ALA A 106 -1.91 -4.43 6.64
CA ALA A 106 -1.83 -4.22 8.08
C ALA A 106 -0.38 -4.08 8.50
N PHE A 107 -0.14 -3.22 9.48
CA PHE A 107 1.20 -2.89 9.97
C PHE A 107 1.31 -3.27 11.45
N LEU A 108 2.24 -4.14 11.77
CA LEU A 108 2.53 -4.57 13.14
C LEU A 108 3.79 -3.88 13.64
N LYS A 109 3.64 -3.03 14.65
CA LYS A 109 4.73 -2.28 15.25
C LYS A 109 4.83 -2.62 16.73
N ALA A 110 5.98 -3.12 17.16
CA ALA A 110 6.23 -3.49 18.56
C ALA A 110 5.16 -4.42 19.14
N GLY A 111 4.70 -5.39 18.37
CA GLY A 111 3.69 -6.35 18.81
C GLY A 111 2.24 -5.87 18.78
N VAL A 112 1.99 -4.65 18.29
CA VAL A 112 0.66 -4.06 18.22
C VAL A 112 0.36 -3.58 16.80
N PHE A 113 -0.81 -3.93 16.27
CA PHE A 113 -1.24 -3.43 14.97
C PHE A 113 -1.57 -1.94 15.04
N VAL A 114 -1.02 -1.19 14.09
CA VAL A 114 -1.23 0.26 13.99
C VAL A 114 -2.69 0.55 13.64
N SER A 115 -3.32 1.44 14.40
CA SER A 115 -4.73 1.81 14.19
C SER A 115 -4.89 3.33 14.05
N PRO A 116 -5.94 3.80 13.34
CA PRO A 116 -6.21 5.24 13.22
C PRO A 116 -6.49 5.92 14.54
N THR A 117 -7.08 5.19 15.50
CA THR A 117 -7.45 5.73 16.81
C THR A 117 -6.29 5.78 17.79
N GLY A 118 -5.35 4.81 17.69
CA GLY A 118 -4.21 4.75 18.59
C GLY A 118 -2.99 5.51 18.11
N ASP A 119 -2.77 5.55 16.81
CA ASP A 119 -1.57 6.09 16.16
C ASP A 119 -1.92 6.94 14.94
N ALA A 120 -2.73 7.98 15.11
CA ALA A 120 -3.25 8.79 14.00
C ALA A 120 -2.15 9.40 13.13
N THR A 121 -1.09 9.94 13.73
CA THR A 121 0.03 10.53 13.00
C THR A 121 0.81 9.49 12.20
N TYR A 122 1.06 8.34 12.81
CA TYR A 122 1.76 7.22 12.15
C TYR A 122 0.92 6.68 10.98
N MET A 123 -0.38 6.52 11.19
CA MET A 123 -1.30 6.06 10.15
C MET A 123 -1.33 7.02 8.96
N LYS A 124 -1.30 8.32 9.21
CA LYS A 124 -1.24 9.34 8.15
C LYS A 124 0.03 9.23 7.31
N ARG A 125 1.16 8.96 7.94
CA ARG A 125 2.43 8.74 7.24
C ARG A 125 2.39 7.48 6.39
N LEU A 126 1.78 6.41 6.89
CA LEU A 126 1.59 5.17 6.14
C LEU A 126 0.70 5.41 4.91
N GLU A 127 -0.39 6.13 5.07
CA GLU A 127 -1.27 6.49 3.95
C GLU A 127 -0.51 7.26 2.87
N THR A 128 0.31 8.22 3.25
CA THR A 128 1.13 9.00 2.33
C THR A 128 2.09 8.10 1.54
N ILE A 129 2.72 7.15 2.21
CA ILE A 129 3.62 6.17 1.57
C ILE A 129 2.87 5.27 0.60
N MET A 130 1.67 4.85 0.97
CA MET A 130 0.86 3.97 0.12
C MET A 130 0.35 4.65 -1.16
N TYR A 131 0.29 5.99 -1.19
CA TYR A 131 -0.03 6.73 -2.41
C TYR A 131 1.13 6.81 -3.39
N ASP A 132 2.35 6.61 -2.93
CA ASP A 132 3.55 6.54 -3.77
C ASP A 132 3.77 5.08 -4.22
#